data_2c45ab0a2e1560e8bef6f894068e7d24
#
_entry.id   2c45ab0a2e1560e8bef6f894068e7d24
#
_cell.length_a   1.000
_cell.length_b   1.000
_cell.length_c   1.000
_cell.angle_alpha   90.00
_cell.angle_beta   90.00
_cell.angle_gamma   90.00
#
_symmetry.space_group_name_H-M   'P 1'
#
loop_
_entity.id
_entity.type
_entity.pdbx_description
1 polymer ?
#
loop_
_entity_poly.entity_id
_entity_poly.type
_entity_poly.pdbx_seq_one_letter_code
_entity_poly.pdbx_strand_id
1 'polypeptide(L)' 'MKYHQKEPGRMKIRYAINIEINTLNEIDEVSQALNISRAKVTRALLRYGLDNISTKQIYELGKE' A
#
# COMPACT_ATOMS: atom_id res chain seq x y z
N MET A 1 26.36 7.75 8.26
CA MET A 1 26.02 7.62 7.70
C MET A 1 25.54 7.28 7.37
N LYS A 2 25.46 6.88 7.50
CA LYS A 2 25.19 6.52 7.14
C LYS A 2 24.27 6.59 6.87
N TYR A 3 24.00 6.48 6.86
CA TYR A 3 23.21 6.45 6.43
C TYR A 3 22.83 6.61 5.93
N HIS A 4 23.34 6.44 6.16
CA HIS A 4 23.18 6.35 5.70
C HIS A 4 22.83 6.41 5.06
N GLN A 5 23.73 6.64 4.82
CA GLN A 5 23.27 6.49 3.98
C GLN A 5 21.88 6.20 3.53
N LYS A 6 21.47 6.85 3.12
CA LYS A 6 20.15 6.41 2.86
C LYS A 6 19.85 6.35 1.42
N GLU A 7 19.24 5.24 1.02
CA GLU A 7 18.82 5.08 -0.35
C GLU A 7 17.49 5.77 -0.53
N PRO A 8 17.30 6.52 -1.63
CA PRO A 8 16.02 7.18 -1.86
C PRO A 8 14.83 6.22 -1.84
N GLY A 9 15.01 5.00 -2.30
CA GLY A 9 13.92 4.03 -2.34
C GLY A 9 13.40 3.62 -0.97
N ARG A 10 14.16 3.92 0.07
CA ARG A 10 13.74 3.57 1.42
C ARG A 10 13.16 4.74 2.17
N MET A 11 13.20 5.91 1.58
CA MET A 11 12.62 7.07 2.22
C MET A 11 11.11 6.97 2.19
N LYS A 12 10.47 7.35 3.28
CA LYS A 12 9.03 7.35 3.37
C LYS A 12 8.52 8.76 3.23
N ILE A 13 7.55 8.94 2.38
CA ILE A 13 6.91 10.23 2.21
C ILE A 13 5.42 10.05 2.45
N ARG A 14 4.78 11.15 2.78
CA ARG A 14 3.35 11.14 2.99
C ARG A 14 2.66 11.21 1.63
N TYR A 15 1.68 10.35 1.45
CA TYR A 15 0.95 10.30 0.19
C TYR A 15 -0.51 10.03 0.51
N ALA A 16 -1.35 11.02 0.26
CA ALA A 16 -2.76 10.93 0.63
C ALA A 16 -3.61 10.59 -0.59
N ILE A 17 -4.51 9.64 -0.41
CA ILE A 17 -5.46 9.28 -1.45
C ILE A 17 -6.83 9.12 -0.81
N ASN A 18 -7.85 9.20 -1.65
CA ASN A 18 -9.21 8.91 -1.22
C ASN A 18 -9.50 7.44 -1.43
N ILE A 19 -10.08 6.81 -0.42
CA ILE A 19 -10.39 5.39 -0.47
C ILE A 19 -11.85 5.22 -0.14
N GLU A 20 -12.53 4.36 -0.88
CA GLU A 20 -13.92 4.04 -0.59
C GLU A 20 -14.04 3.42 0.78
N ILE A 21 -15.14 3.73 1.44
CA ILE A 21 -15.33 3.26 2.82
C ILE A 21 -15.34 1.73 2.90
N ASN A 22 -15.89 1.07 1.90
CA ASN A 22 -15.90 -0.40 1.91
C ASN A 22 -14.49 -0.97 1.85
N THR A 23 -13.62 -0.36 1.04
CA THR A 23 -12.24 -0.80 0.96
C THR A 23 -11.52 -0.58 2.28
N LEU A 24 -11.76 0.58 2.90
CA LEU A 24 -11.13 0.86 4.18
C LEU A 24 -11.58 -0.15 5.23
N ASN A 25 -12.87 -0.51 5.21
CA ASN A 25 -13.38 -1.49 6.17
C ASN A 25 -12.72 -2.85 5.99
N GLU A 26 -12.47 -3.26 4.74
CA GLU A 26 -11.80 -4.53 4.49
C GLU A 26 -10.37 -4.51 4.99
N ILE A 27 -9.67 -3.39 4.79
CA ILE A 27 -8.32 -3.24 5.31
C ILE A 27 -8.35 -3.32 6.83
N ASP A 28 -9.33 -2.67 7.44
CA ASP A 28 -9.46 -2.66 8.88
C ASP A 28 -9.68 -4.07 9.44
N GLU A 29 -10.51 -4.86 8.76
CA GLU A 29 -10.74 -6.24 9.17
C GLU A 29 -9.47 -7.07 9.15
N VAL A 30 -8.67 -6.92 8.09
CA VAL A 30 -7.40 -7.64 7.99
C VAL A 30 -6.46 -7.18 9.10
N SER A 31 -6.42 -5.88 9.32
CA SER A 31 -5.58 -5.31 10.37
C SER A 31 -5.91 -5.92 11.73
N GLN A 32 -7.20 -6.03 12.04
CA GLN A 32 -7.62 -6.57 13.31
C GLN A 32 -7.35 -8.08 13.40
N ALA A 33 -7.61 -8.79 12.32
CA ALA A 33 -7.40 -10.23 12.30
C ALA A 33 -5.93 -10.58 12.52
N LEU A 34 -5.02 -9.78 12.00
CA LEU A 34 -3.59 -10.04 12.09
C LEU A 34 -2.92 -9.28 13.23
N ASN A 35 -3.66 -8.38 13.86
CA ASN A 35 -3.14 -7.55 14.95
C ASN A 35 -1.94 -6.72 14.49
N ILE A 36 -2.06 -6.10 13.33
CA ILE A 36 -1.06 -5.17 12.81
C ILE A 36 -1.77 -3.90 12.38
N SER A 37 -1.01 -2.83 12.15
CA SER A 37 -1.62 -1.54 11.82
C SER A 37 -2.21 -1.55 10.41
N ARG A 38 -3.21 -0.70 10.21
CA ARG A 38 -3.79 -0.54 8.87
C ARG A 38 -2.76 -0.06 7.87
N ALA A 39 -1.85 0.81 8.32
CA ALA A 39 -0.78 1.29 7.44
C ALA A 39 0.08 0.13 6.97
N LYS A 40 0.37 -0.80 7.86
CA LYS A 40 1.18 -1.95 7.50
C LYS A 40 0.47 -2.84 6.49
N VAL A 41 -0.82 -3.07 6.70
CA VAL A 41 -1.61 -3.84 5.74
C VAL A 41 -1.61 -3.15 4.38
N THR A 42 -1.83 -1.85 4.38
CA THR A 42 -1.89 -1.08 3.14
C THR A 42 -0.57 -1.15 2.38
N ARG A 43 0.54 -0.96 3.09
CA ARG A 43 1.84 -1.00 2.43
C ARG A 43 2.14 -2.38 1.86
N ALA A 44 1.74 -3.43 2.57
CA ALA A 44 1.93 -4.78 2.07
C ALA A 44 1.14 -5.03 0.80
N LEU A 45 -0.11 -4.55 0.78
CA LEU A 45 -0.94 -4.70 -0.41
C LEU A 45 -0.35 -3.94 -1.60
N LEU A 46 0.14 -2.73 -1.35
CA LEU A 46 0.77 -1.95 -2.41
C LEU A 46 1.99 -2.67 -2.96
N ARG A 47 2.82 -3.20 -2.08
CA ARG A 47 4.02 -3.90 -2.52
C ARG A 47 3.67 -5.14 -3.32
N TYR A 48 2.71 -5.90 -2.83
CA TYR A 48 2.27 -7.09 -3.55
C TYR A 48 1.71 -6.73 -4.92
N GLY A 49 0.89 -5.69 -4.97
CA GLY A 49 0.29 -5.29 -6.23
C GLY A 49 1.34 -4.85 -7.23
N LEU A 50 2.31 -4.05 -6.78
CA LEU A 50 3.35 -3.59 -7.69
C LEU A 50 4.20 -4.74 -8.21
N ASP A 51 4.42 -5.76 -7.38
CA ASP A 51 5.27 -6.87 -7.78
C ASP A 51 4.54 -7.91 -8.63
N ASN A 52 3.22 -7.96 -8.55
CA ASN A 52 2.48 -9.06 -9.13
C ASN A 52 1.44 -8.67 -10.18
N ILE A 53 1.11 -7.40 -10.30
CA ILE A 53 0.09 -6.95 -11.23
C ILE A 53 0.75 -6.14 -12.33
N SER A 54 0.42 -6.49 -13.58
CA SER A 54 1.00 -5.79 -14.72
C SER A 54 0.41 -4.39 -14.87
N THR A 55 1.14 -3.54 -15.56
CA THR A 55 0.66 -2.19 -15.85
C THR A 55 -0.69 -2.22 -16.56
N LYS A 56 -0.86 -3.17 -17.46
CA LYS A 56 -2.12 -3.29 -18.19
C LYS A 56 -3.26 -3.61 -17.24
N GLN A 57 -3.03 -4.52 -16.29
CA GLN A 57 -4.06 -4.86 -15.32
C GLN A 57 -4.42 -3.68 -14.45
N ILE A 58 -3.42 -2.90 -14.06
CA ILE A 58 -3.66 -1.71 -13.26
C ILE A 58 -4.52 -0.73 -14.05
N TYR A 59 -4.20 -0.55 -15.32
CA TYR A 59 -4.99 0.35 -16.17
C TYR A 59 -6.45 -0.10 -16.22
N GLU A 60 -6.68 -1.40 -16.42
CA GLU A 60 -8.03 -1.92 -16.51
C GLU A 60 -8.80 -1.72 -15.20
N LEU A 61 -8.15 -1.97 -14.08
CA LEU A 61 -8.79 -1.81 -12.78
C LEU A 61 -9.15 -0.36 -12.51
N GLY A 62 -8.32 0.56 -12.97
CA GLY A 62 -8.52 1.97 -12.67
C GLY A 62 -9.45 2.70 -13.62
N LYS A 63 -10.07 2.00 -14.54
CA LYS A 63 -10.93 2.65 -15.53
C LYS A 63 -12.26 3.11 -14.97
N GLU A 64 -12.69 2.60 -13.86
CA GLU A 64 -14.00 2.90 -13.32
C GLU A 64 -14.19 4.28 -12.79
#